data_8bd79dc858f57dc999eaef5e35ec896d
#
_entry.id   8bd79dc858f57dc999eaef5e35ec896d
#
_cell.length_a   1.000
_cell.length_b   1.000
_cell.length_c   1.000
_cell.angle_alpha   90.00
_cell.angle_beta   90.00
_cell.angle_gamma   90.00
#
_symmetry.space_group_name_H-M   'P 1'
#
loop_
_entity.id
_entity.type
_entity.pdbx_description
1 polymer ?
#
loop_
_entity_poly.entity_id
_entity_poly.type
_entity_poly.pdbx_seq_one_letter_code
_entity_poly.pdbx_strand_id
1 'polypeptide(L)'
;MGKTVLYRIALFVLVYLSLVALGLILLYIGYEWATFWGIDMLQRAFDGTNSGFVMLILLGAYLGVIALCLMFGLFLVKFIFTQLNVEEEGRIQVKENDCPQLFELIRHVAKATKCPMPHKVFLSTEINACVYFNTTFWSMFFPVRKNLVLGVGLFATTSTEEIKGILAHEFGHFSQDSMKISSVVYTANIVMGNLVYGEDAWDRWVDRWSHLGWSPFSIFGLLTRFFTVRVRLLLQSLYRYVNIAYRELSRQMEYDADSIACKVVGKAVMASSFYKTTVLMQCSSNTHVAMVRLGETSKKADPFEVLEMLAQIKSHEEGKTIEATELLQAEVKTNDEPTARFSCEDLWNSHPSDKDRIQHLPNIPTQCNESLVAAWSILPADLRQRVGELLRFDKTAKTGMPQMLTGEELRQWLEKELVTELLDMRFRRFFVECGCIDLFNPMEEMPAETVTYPFTKRNRNIVTAYIRAYEDAEQMIEIINGSREVSAAYYKGKSYAPNDLPTVEHSHYMERMLPKVKNVYREI
;
A
#
# COMPACT_ATOMS: atom_id res chain seq x y z
N MET A 1 15.88 9.06 19.81
CA MET A 1 14.67 8.76 19.01
C MET A 1 13.86 7.61 19.58
N GLY A 2 14.34 6.36 19.62
CA GLY A 2 13.56 5.21 20.08
C GLY A 2 12.89 5.36 21.45
N LYS A 3 13.54 5.98 22.43
CA LYS A 3 12.96 6.23 23.78
C LYS A 3 11.74 7.17 23.73
N THR A 4 11.75 8.18 22.85
CA THR A 4 10.62 9.11 22.69
C THR A 4 9.41 8.40 22.09
N VAL A 5 9.63 7.54 21.09
CA VAL A 5 8.56 6.74 20.49
C VAL A 5 7.97 5.76 21.51
N LEU A 6 8.83 5.05 22.25
CA LEU A 6 8.38 4.12 23.30
C LEU A 6 7.57 4.83 24.39
N TYR A 7 7.98 6.03 24.80
CA TYR A 7 7.20 6.83 25.75
C TYR A 7 5.80 7.17 25.20
N ARG A 8 5.71 7.59 23.94
CA ARG A 8 4.41 7.90 23.31
C ARG A 8 3.53 6.66 23.14
N ILE A 9 4.12 5.51 22.81
CA ILE A 9 3.41 4.22 22.78
C ILE A 9 2.91 3.85 24.17
N ALA A 10 3.76 3.97 25.19
CA ALA A 10 3.36 3.70 26.57
C ALA A 10 2.21 4.59 27.03
N LEU A 11 2.22 5.89 26.63
CA LEU A 11 1.11 6.81 26.89
C LEU A 11 -0.17 6.35 26.19
N PHE A 12 -0.10 5.95 24.92
CA PHE A 12 -1.24 5.41 24.18
C PHE A 12 -1.83 4.17 24.88
N VAL A 13 -0.97 3.22 25.24
CA VAL A 13 -1.36 1.99 25.95
C VAL A 13 -1.99 2.32 27.31
N LEU A 14 -1.41 3.24 28.06
CA LEU A 14 -1.95 3.66 29.37
C LEU A 14 -3.35 4.28 29.23
N VAL A 15 -3.55 5.19 28.28
CA VAL A 15 -4.86 5.78 28.00
C VAL A 15 -5.85 4.70 27.56
N TYR A 16 -5.43 3.80 26.68
CA TYR A 16 -6.29 2.70 26.24
C TYR A 16 -6.70 1.77 27.41
N LEU A 17 -5.75 1.38 28.28
CA LEU A 17 -6.06 0.57 29.47
C LEU A 17 -6.97 1.30 30.45
N SER A 18 -6.83 2.63 30.57
CA SER A 18 -7.74 3.44 31.37
C SER A 18 -9.17 3.44 30.79
N LEU A 19 -9.31 3.47 29.47
CA LEU A 19 -10.60 3.32 28.78
C LEU A 19 -11.18 1.92 28.99
N VAL A 20 -10.35 0.88 28.97
CA VAL A 20 -10.78 -0.50 29.26
C VAL A 20 -11.28 -0.61 30.71
N ALA A 21 -10.55 -0.06 31.67
CA ALA A 21 -10.98 -0.02 33.06
C ALA A 21 -12.32 0.71 33.23
N LEU A 22 -12.48 1.85 32.55
CA LEU A 22 -13.76 2.57 32.48
C LEU A 22 -14.87 1.69 31.90
N GLY A 23 -14.58 0.95 30.82
CA GLY A 23 -15.53 0.00 30.22
C GLY A 23 -15.99 -1.08 31.19
N LEU A 24 -15.07 -1.67 31.94
CA LEU A 24 -15.38 -2.67 32.96
C LEU A 24 -16.23 -2.09 34.10
N ILE A 25 -15.91 -0.86 34.53
CA ILE A 25 -16.71 -0.14 35.54
C ILE A 25 -18.12 0.10 35.02
N LEU A 26 -18.27 0.54 33.78
CA LEU A 26 -19.58 0.76 33.16
C LEU A 26 -20.38 -0.54 33.01
N LEU A 27 -19.74 -1.65 32.66
CA LEU A 27 -20.37 -2.97 32.64
C LEU A 27 -20.86 -3.38 34.04
N TYR A 28 -20.06 -3.15 35.08
CA TYR A 28 -20.43 -3.43 36.44
C TYR A 28 -21.60 -2.55 36.91
N ILE A 29 -21.54 -1.24 36.67
CA ILE A 29 -22.63 -0.30 36.99
C ILE A 29 -23.91 -0.69 36.25
N GLY A 30 -23.81 -1.05 34.96
CA GLY A 30 -24.95 -1.51 34.16
C GLY A 30 -25.57 -2.79 34.72
N TYR A 31 -24.75 -3.73 35.17
CA TYR A 31 -25.20 -4.95 35.85
C TYR A 31 -25.93 -4.66 37.17
N GLU A 32 -25.34 -3.83 38.05
CA GLU A 32 -25.97 -3.41 39.31
C GLU A 32 -27.30 -2.69 39.05
N TRP A 33 -27.31 -1.75 38.11
CA TRP A 33 -28.52 -1.04 37.75
C TRP A 33 -29.62 -1.99 37.22
N ALA A 34 -29.26 -2.91 36.34
CA ALA A 34 -30.19 -3.84 35.76
C ALA A 34 -30.81 -4.80 36.80
N THR A 35 -30.01 -5.31 37.73
CA THR A 35 -30.43 -6.33 38.69
C THR A 35 -31.16 -5.76 39.90
N PHE A 36 -30.73 -4.63 40.42
CA PHE A 36 -31.29 -4.08 41.67
C PHE A 36 -32.25 -2.89 41.43
N TRP A 37 -31.83 -1.91 40.65
CA TRP A 37 -32.60 -0.68 40.46
C TRP A 37 -33.60 -0.74 39.31
N GLY A 38 -33.18 -1.31 38.19
CA GLY A 38 -34.02 -1.33 36.97
C GLY A 38 -35.21 -2.26 37.12
N ILE A 39 -35.05 -3.42 37.77
CA ILE A 39 -36.13 -4.36 38.02
C ILE A 39 -37.14 -3.76 38.99
N ASP A 40 -36.68 -3.18 40.11
CA ASP A 40 -37.56 -2.54 41.11
C ASP A 40 -38.35 -1.36 40.50
N MET A 41 -37.64 -0.52 39.72
CA MET A 41 -38.29 0.59 38.99
C MET A 41 -39.34 0.08 37.98
N LEU A 42 -39.04 -0.99 37.27
CA LEU A 42 -39.95 -1.59 36.29
C LEU A 42 -41.18 -2.19 36.98
N GLN A 43 -41.00 -2.91 38.10
CA GLN A 43 -42.08 -3.47 38.89
C GLN A 43 -43.02 -2.37 39.42
N ARG A 44 -42.49 -1.31 40.05
CA ARG A 44 -43.31 -0.16 40.52
C ARG A 44 -44.06 0.53 39.39
N ALA A 45 -43.45 0.64 38.21
CA ALA A 45 -44.09 1.24 37.06
C ALA A 45 -45.23 0.36 36.50
N PHE A 46 -45.06 -0.98 36.52
CA PHE A 46 -46.11 -1.93 36.13
C PHE A 46 -47.29 -1.92 37.11
N ASP A 47 -47.01 -1.80 38.41
CA ASP A 47 -48.04 -1.73 39.46
C ASP A 47 -48.83 -0.39 39.42
N GLY A 48 -48.19 0.68 38.93
CA GLY A 48 -48.74 2.04 38.87
C GLY A 48 -49.44 2.43 37.57
N THR A 49 -49.42 1.59 36.52
CA THR A 49 -49.99 1.95 35.21
C THR A 49 -50.73 0.81 34.54
N ASN A 50 -51.94 1.12 34.02
CA ASN A 50 -52.74 0.21 33.19
C ASN A 50 -52.51 0.40 31.68
N SER A 51 -51.60 1.31 31.26
CA SER A 51 -51.34 1.58 29.86
C SER A 51 -50.25 0.66 29.30
N GLY A 52 -50.59 -0.29 28.44
CA GLY A 52 -49.67 -1.18 27.77
C GLY A 52 -48.62 -0.43 26.93
N PHE A 53 -48.94 0.76 26.42
CA PHE A 53 -48.02 1.61 25.67
C PHE A 53 -46.90 2.17 26.57
N VAL A 54 -47.25 2.65 27.76
CA VAL A 54 -46.25 3.15 28.73
C VAL A 54 -45.37 2.02 29.19
N MET A 55 -45.91 0.83 29.45
CA MET A 55 -45.16 -0.36 29.78
C MET A 55 -44.11 -0.74 28.70
N LEU A 56 -44.52 -0.66 27.42
CA LEU A 56 -43.62 -0.94 26.30
C LEU A 56 -42.44 0.05 26.24
N ILE A 57 -42.71 1.36 26.49
CA ILE A 57 -41.66 2.38 26.53
C ILE A 57 -40.69 2.13 27.68
N LEU A 58 -41.19 1.83 28.87
CA LEU A 58 -40.34 1.56 30.05
C LEU A 58 -39.51 0.31 29.88
N LEU A 59 -40.06 -0.75 29.32
CA LEU A 59 -39.32 -1.96 28.98
C LEU A 59 -38.24 -1.68 27.92
N GLY A 60 -38.59 -0.91 26.88
CA GLY A 60 -37.65 -0.50 25.86
C GLY A 60 -36.50 0.34 26.42
N ALA A 61 -36.77 1.25 27.32
CA ALA A 61 -35.76 2.07 28.00
C ALA A 61 -34.86 1.21 28.91
N TYR A 62 -35.43 0.30 29.69
CA TYR A 62 -34.69 -0.65 30.52
C TYR A 62 -33.72 -1.51 29.72
N LEU A 63 -34.22 -2.17 28.66
CA LEU A 63 -33.39 -2.97 27.76
C LEU A 63 -32.34 -2.10 27.04
N GLY A 64 -32.70 -0.86 26.70
CA GLY A 64 -31.81 0.08 26.05
C GLY A 64 -30.60 0.47 26.91
N VAL A 65 -30.80 0.73 28.19
CA VAL A 65 -29.71 1.03 29.14
C VAL A 65 -28.77 -0.17 29.28
N ILE A 66 -29.30 -1.37 29.43
CA ILE A 66 -28.51 -2.60 29.50
C ILE A 66 -27.68 -2.78 28.22
N ALA A 67 -28.33 -2.63 27.07
CA ALA A 67 -27.67 -2.77 25.77
C ALA A 67 -26.57 -1.70 25.56
N LEU A 68 -26.82 -0.44 25.99
CA LEU A 68 -25.82 0.63 25.93
C LEU A 68 -24.57 0.26 26.76
N CYS A 69 -24.77 -0.11 28.04
CA CYS A 69 -23.66 -0.47 28.92
C CYS A 69 -22.90 -1.68 28.40
N LEU A 70 -23.60 -2.72 27.93
CA LEU A 70 -23.00 -3.93 27.39
C LEU A 70 -22.22 -3.64 26.10
N MET A 71 -22.87 -2.99 25.14
CA MET A 71 -22.26 -2.74 23.83
C MET A 71 -21.08 -1.77 23.93
N PHE A 72 -21.20 -0.68 24.68
CA PHE A 72 -20.11 0.26 24.84
C PHE A 72 -18.96 -0.33 25.67
N GLY A 73 -19.27 -1.04 26.76
CA GLY A 73 -18.25 -1.74 27.57
C GLY A 73 -17.50 -2.80 26.77
N LEU A 74 -18.22 -3.62 25.98
CA LEU A 74 -17.59 -4.61 25.08
C LEU A 74 -16.72 -3.93 24.01
N PHE A 75 -17.15 -2.77 23.49
CA PHE A 75 -16.32 -2.01 22.54
C PHE A 75 -14.96 -1.64 23.13
N LEU A 76 -14.92 -1.17 24.37
CA LEU A 76 -13.66 -0.78 25.01
C LEU A 76 -12.75 -1.98 25.32
N VAL A 77 -13.33 -3.15 25.56
CA VAL A 77 -12.57 -4.36 25.96
C VAL A 77 -12.21 -5.26 24.78
N LYS A 78 -13.01 -5.24 23.68
CA LYS A 78 -12.90 -6.20 22.58
C LYS A 78 -11.49 -6.36 22.00
N PHE A 79 -10.75 -5.26 21.86
CA PHE A 79 -9.44 -5.25 21.21
C PHE A 79 -8.35 -6.00 21.97
N ILE A 80 -8.53 -6.21 23.28
CA ILE A 80 -7.62 -7.05 24.08
C ILE A 80 -7.68 -8.51 23.63
N PHE A 81 -8.86 -8.94 23.18
CA PHE A 81 -9.16 -10.33 22.80
C PHE A 81 -9.24 -10.54 21.30
N THR A 82 -9.39 -9.47 20.52
CA THR A 82 -9.49 -9.59 19.06
C THR A 82 -8.16 -10.00 18.46
N GLN A 83 -8.18 -11.06 17.68
CA GLN A 83 -7.09 -11.46 16.80
C GLN A 83 -7.35 -10.90 15.41
N LEU A 84 -6.43 -10.11 14.92
CA LEU A 84 -6.46 -9.58 13.57
C LEU A 84 -5.61 -10.50 12.69
N ASN A 85 -6.31 -11.35 11.97
CA ASN A 85 -5.68 -12.23 11.00
C ASN A 85 -5.46 -11.44 9.71
N VAL A 86 -4.25 -11.52 9.16
CA VAL A 86 -4.00 -11.07 7.80
C VAL A 86 -4.66 -12.07 6.88
N GLU A 87 -5.51 -11.60 5.97
CA GLU A 87 -6.16 -12.45 4.98
C GLU A 87 -5.09 -13.18 4.16
N GLU A 88 -5.20 -14.50 4.13
CA GLU A 88 -4.34 -15.37 3.30
C GLU A 88 -4.92 -15.52 1.87
N GLU A 89 -6.04 -14.83 1.58
CA GLU A 89 -6.69 -14.86 0.26
C GLU A 89 -5.75 -14.27 -0.80
N GLY A 90 -5.65 -14.95 -1.95
CA GLY A 90 -4.71 -14.55 -3.01
C GLY A 90 -3.25 -14.94 -2.78
N ARG A 91 -2.96 -15.85 -1.82
CA ARG A 91 -1.62 -16.33 -1.50
C ARG A 91 -1.55 -17.86 -1.54
N ILE A 92 -0.44 -18.42 -2.01
CA ILE A 92 -0.18 -19.85 -2.01
C ILE A 92 0.89 -20.15 -0.97
N GLN A 93 0.56 -20.94 0.04
CA GLN A 93 1.56 -21.45 0.97
C GLN A 93 2.46 -22.46 0.27
N VAL A 94 3.78 -22.28 0.39
CA VAL A 94 4.81 -23.15 -0.18
C VAL A 94 5.58 -23.81 0.94
N LYS A 95 5.87 -25.11 0.77
CA LYS A 95 6.69 -25.89 1.67
C LYS A 95 8.06 -26.14 1.06
N GLU A 96 9.03 -26.52 1.89
CA GLU A 96 10.40 -26.79 1.44
C GLU A 96 10.46 -27.86 0.33
N ASN A 97 9.61 -28.89 0.40
CA ASN A 97 9.54 -29.93 -0.63
C ASN A 97 9.03 -29.41 -1.98
N ASP A 98 8.23 -28.34 -1.99
CA ASP A 98 7.67 -27.76 -3.21
C ASP A 98 8.67 -26.87 -3.94
N CYS A 99 9.59 -26.24 -3.21
CA CYS A 99 10.58 -25.30 -3.75
C CYS A 99 11.88 -25.29 -2.92
N PRO A 100 12.71 -26.35 -2.98
CA PRO A 100 13.92 -26.48 -2.15
C PRO A 100 14.89 -25.32 -2.31
N GLN A 101 15.11 -24.85 -3.56
CA GLN A 101 16.05 -23.78 -3.88
C GLN A 101 15.65 -22.44 -3.21
N LEU A 102 14.36 -22.11 -3.20
CA LEU A 102 13.86 -20.92 -2.51
C LEU A 102 14.10 -21.02 -0.99
N PHE A 103 13.84 -22.18 -0.39
CA PHE A 103 14.07 -22.39 1.05
C PHE A 103 15.55 -22.38 1.40
N GLU A 104 16.44 -22.84 0.52
CA GLU A 104 17.88 -22.72 0.70
C GLU A 104 18.32 -21.25 0.69
N LEU A 105 17.82 -20.45 -0.27
CA LEU A 105 18.05 -19.01 -0.33
C LEU A 105 17.57 -18.32 0.97
N ILE A 106 16.34 -18.59 1.41
CA ILE A 106 15.77 -18.04 2.64
C ILE A 106 16.64 -18.40 3.85
N ARG A 107 17.10 -19.64 3.94
CA ARG A 107 17.96 -20.12 5.02
C ARG A 107 19.32 -19.42 5.02
N HIS A 108 19.91 -19.24 3.84
CA HIS A 108 21.16 -18.51 3.69
C HIS A 108 21.03 -17.07 4.19
N VAL A 109 19.98 -16.36 3.75
CA VAL A 109 19.70 -14.97 4.17
C VAL A 109 19.40 -14.90 5.67
N ALA A 110 18.57 -15.79 6.21
CA ALA A 110 18.24 -15.84 7.63
C ALA A 110 19.50 -16.02 8.50
N LYS A 111 20.44 -16.87 8.06
CA LYS A 111 21.72 -17.06 8.75
C LYS A 111 22.61 -15.81 8.64
N ALA A 112 22.72 -15.21 7.45
CA ALA A 112 23.55 -14.02 7.22
C ALA A 112 23.05 -12.80 8.01
N THR A 113 21.75 -12.62 8.12
CA THR A 113 21.11 -11.52 8.86
C THR A 113 20.88 -11.83 10.35
N LYS A 114 21.18 -13.03 10.82
CA LYS A 114 20.89 -13.53 12.18
C LYS A 114 19.40 -13.42 12.55
N CYS A 115 18.53 -13.64 11.57
CA CYS A 115 17.08 -13.65 11.73
C CYS A 115 16.58 -15.10 11.86
N PRO A 116 15.57 -15.40 12.71
CA PRO A 116 14.97 -16.71 12.72
C PRO A 116 14.27 -17.01 11.39
N MET A 117 14.21 -18.30 11.01
CA MET A 117 13.45 -18.74 9.85
C MET A 117 11.97 -18.36 9.96
N PRO A 118 11.34 -17.94 8.86
CA PRO A 118 9.90 -17.71 8.85
C PRO A 118 9.12 -18.99 9.15
N HIS A 119 8.00 -18.86 9.86
CA HIS A 119 7.16 -20.02 10.24
C HIS A 119 6.43 -20.61 9.02
N LYS A 120 5.93 -19.73 8.15
CA LYS A 120 5.31 -20.08 6.87
C LYS A 120 5.86 -19.17 5.78
N VAL A 121 5.93 -19.70 4.56
CA VAL A 121 6.30 -18.96 3.35
C VAL A 121 5.14 -19.00 2.38
N PHE A 122 4.76 -17.84 1.86
CA PHE A 122 3.69 -17.69 0.90
C PHE A 122 4.22 -17.01 -0.37
N LEU A 123 3.69 -17.43 -1.50
CA LEU A 123 3.83 -16.73 -2.76
C LEU A 123 2.56 -15.93 -3.06
N SER A 124 2.70 -14.72 -3.56
CA SER A 124 1.59 -13.84 -3.98
C SER A 124 1.82 -13.33 -5.40
N THR A 125 0.79 -12.70 -5.96
CA THR A 125 0.85 -12.05 -7.28
C THR A 125 1.49 -10.66 -7.23
N GLU A 126 1.77 -10.14 -6.05
CA GLU A 126 2.29 -8.80 -5.83
C GLU A 126 3.73 -8.63 -6.34
N ILE A 127 4.16 -7.37 -6.48
CA ILE A 127 5.54 -6.98 -6.75
C ILE A 127 6.12 -6.45 -5.43
N ASN A 128 6.14 -7.29 -4.42
CA ASN A 128 6.59 -6.93 -3.09
C ASN A 128 7.09 -8.15 -2.33
N ALA A 129 7.94 -7.95 -1.34
CA ALA A 129 8.24 -8.93 -0.30
C ALA A 129 7.88 -8.31 1.04
N CYS A 130 7.32 -9.09 1.95
CA CYS A 130 7.06 -8.62 3.29
C CYS A 130 7.06 -9.75 4.31
N VAL A 131 7.45 -9.40 5.53
CA VAL A 131 7.29 -10.28 6.68
C VAL A 131 6.07 -9.81 7.47
N TYR A 132 5.11 -10.70 7.66
CA TYR A 132 3.89 -10.40 8.41
C TYR A 132 3.65 -11.39 9.54
N PHE A 133 2.75 -11.03 10.43
CA PHE A 133 2.30 -11.88 11.54
C PHE A 133 0.87 -11.50 11.92
N ASN A 134 0.15 -12.46 12.48
CA ASN A 134 -1.18 -12.19 13.02
C ASN A 134 -1.03 -11.33 14.28
N THR A 135 -1.74 -10.22 14.32
CA THR A 135 -1.63 -9.25 15.39
C THR A 135 -2.73 -9.44 16.43
N THR A 136 -2.33 -9.40 17.69
CA THR A 136 -3.21 -9.26 18.85
C THR A 136 -2.69 -8.09 19.68
N PHE A 137 -3.49 -7.57 20.60
CA PHE A 137 -2.99 -6.59 21.58
C PHE A 137 -1.71 -7.09 22.29
N TRP A 138 -1.66 -8.38 22.62
CA TRP A 138 -0.54 -9.03 23.28
C TRP A 138 0.73 -9.14 22.44
N SER A 139 0.62 -9.01 21.13
CA SER A 139 1.77 -9.01 20.22
C SER A 139 2.74 -7.84 20.46
N MET A 140 2.28 -6.78 21.13
CA MET A 140 3.15 -5.67 21.55
C MET A 140 4.13 -6.07 22.67
N PHE A 141 3.80 -7.09 23.45
CA PHE A 141 4.54 -7.47 24.66
C PHE A 141 5.25 -8.82 24.52
N PHE A 142 4.75 -9.69 23.66
CA PHE A 142 5.25 -11.06 23.48
C PHE A 142 5.74 -11.30 22.06
N PRO A 143 6.82 -12.11 21.89
CA PRO A 143 7.31 -12.51 20.58
C PRO A 143 6.24 -13.25 19.77
N VAL A 144 6.07 -12.88 18.51
CA VAL A 144 5.14 -13.54 17.57
C VAL A 144 5.88 -14.28 16.48
N ARG A 145 5.28 -15.37 15.99
CA ARG A 145 5.78 -16.10 14.83
C ARG A 145 5.54 -15.29 13.58
N LYS A 146 6.57 -15.16 12.77
CA LYS A 146 6.55 -14.35 11.56
C LYS A 146 6.42 -15.25 10.33
N ASN A 147 5.66 -14.78 9.36
CA ASN A 147 5.47 -15.41 8.06
C ASN A 147 6.09 -14.53 6.99
N LEU A 148 6.62 -15.13 5.94
CA LEU A 148 7.15 -14.43 4.78
C LEU A 148 6.14 -14.52 3.64
N VAL A 149 5.85 -13.39 3.00
CA VAL A 149 5.20 -13.32 1.68
C VAL A 149 6.22 -12.84 0.69
N LEU A 150 6.32 -13.54 -0.42
CA LEU A 150 7.19 -13.18 -1.53
C LEU A 150 6.36 -13.08 -2.81
N GLY A 151 6.32 -11.90 -3.39
CA GLY A 151 5.59 -11.65 -4.62
C GLY A 151 6.33 -12.18 -5.83
N VAL A 152 5.66 -13.04 -6.60
CA VAL A 152 6.23 -13.67 -7.81
C VAL A 152 6.52 -12.61 -8.89
N GLY A 153 5.80 -11.48 -8.88
CA GLY A 153 6.10 -10.37 -9.78
C GLY A 153 7.52 -9.80 -9.66
N LEU A 154 8.16 -9.94 -8.49
CA LEU A 154 9.57 -9.53 -8.32
C LEU A 154 10.53 -10.35 -9.20
N PHE A 155 10.21 -11.62 -9.46
CA PHE A 155 11.07 -12.52 -10.23
C PHE A 155 11.16 -12.16 -11.72
N ALA A 156 10.25 -11.32 -12.21
CA ALA A 156 10.13 -11.01 -13.63
C ALA A 156 11.43 -10.41 -14.24
N THR A 157 12.14 -9.59 -13.49
CA THR A 157 13.38 -8.95 -14.00
C THR A 157 14.57 -9.06 -13.05
N THR A 158 14.36 -9.59 -11.84
CA THR A 158 15.44 -9.67 -10.85
C THR A 158 16.31 -10.91 -11.02
N SER A 159 17.52 -10.82 -10.50
CA SER A 159 18.42 -11.95 -10.33
C SER A 159 18.21 -12.60 -8.95
N THR A 160 18.77 -13.79 -8.78
CA THR A 160 18.80 -14.49 -7.49
C THR A 160 19.48 -13.66 -6.40
N GLU A 161 20.54 -12.92 -6.73
CA GLU A 161 21.23 -12.05 -5.78
C GLU A 161 20.39 -10.81 -5.39
N GLU A 162 19.62 -10.26 -6.32
CA GLU A 162 18.70 -9.16 -6.02
C GLU A 162 17.55 -9.63 -5.12
N ILE A 163 16.97 -10.82 -5.37
CA ILE A 163 15.98 -11.43 -4.45
C ILE A 163 16.61 -11.67 -3.07
N LYS A 164 17.87 -12.13 -3.01
CA LYS A 164 18.61 -12.28 -1.75
C LYS A 164 18.74 -10.94 -1.02
N GLY A 165 19.03 -9.85 -1.74
CA GLY A 165 19.10 -8.50 -1.21
C GLY A 165 17.75 -8.00 -0.65
N ILE A 166 16.67 -8.20 -1.39
CA ILE A 166 15.31 -7.86 -0.97
C ILE A 166 14.93 -8.65 0.31
N LEU A 167 15.19 -9.96 0.33
CA LEU A 167 14.94 -10.77 1.53
C LEU A 167 15.80 -10.35 2.72
N ALA A 168 17.06 -9.97 2.47
CA ALA A 168 17.98 -9.51 3.51
C ALA A 168 17.51 -8.17 4.10
N HIS A 169 16.91 -7.29 3.31
CA HIS A 169 16.27 -6.07 3.77
C HIS A 169 15.08 -6.38 4.68
N GLU A 170 14.16 -7.26 4.25
CA GLU A 170 13.00 -7.67 5.03
C GLU A 170 13.40 -8.32 6.37
N PHE A 171 14.42 -9.18 6.35
CA PHE A 171 14.95 -9.80 7.56
C PHE A 171 15.75 -8.82 8.40
N GLY A 172 16.34 -7.79 7.79
CA GLY A 172 17.02 -6.70 8.44
C GLY A 172 16.16 -6.01 9.49
N HIS A 173 14.88 -5.79 9.20
CA HIS A 173 13.92 -5.22 10.15
C HIS A 173 13.74 -6.01 11.45
N PHE A 174 14.24 -7.24 11.52
CA PHE A 174 14.04 -8.14 12.66
C PHE A 174 15.33 -8.73 13.25
N SER A 175 16.50 -8.34 12.77
CA SER A 175 17.75 -9.08 12.99
C SER A 175 18.64 -8.59 14.14
N GLN A 176 18.53 -7.35 14.61
CA GLN A 176 19.51 -6.77 15.56
C GLN A 176 18.92 -6.39 16.91
N ASP A 177 19.78 -6.23 17.94
CA ASP A 177 19.36 -5.84 19.28
C ASP A 177 18.81 -4.40 19.34
N SER A 178 19.33 -3.48 18.55
CA SER A 178 18.74 -2.15 18.32
C SER A 178 17.38 -2.25 17.62
N MET A 179 17.17 -3.28 16.82
CA MET A 179 15.95 -3.60 16.09
C MET A 179 14.89 -4.28 16.97
N LYS A 180 15.19 -4.75 18.19
CA LYS A 180 14.15 -5.21 19.14
C LYS A 180 13.19 -4.07 19.46
N ILE A 181 13.69 -2.87 19.69
CA ILE A 181 12.87 -1.68 19.89
C ILE A 181 12.05 -1.38 18.64
N SER A 182 12.66 -1.44 17.47
CA SER A 182 12.00 -1.21 16.18
C SER A 182 10.90 -2.22 15.91
N SER A 183 11.13 -3.51 16.17
CA SER A 183 10.12 -4.55 16.03
C SER A 183 8.93 -4.36 16.99
N VAL A 184 9.18 -3.94 18.22
CA VAL A 184 8.12 -3.61 19.19
C VAL A 184 7.34 -2.39 18.73
N VAL A 185 8.03 -1.35 18.27
CA VAL A 185 7.39 -0.12 17.77
C VAL A 185 6.58 -0.39 16.51
N TYR A 186 7.10 -1.16 15.57
CA TYR A 186 6.41 -1.57 14.36
C TYR A 186 5.12 -2.37 14.69
N THR A 187 5.24 -3.38 15.56
CA THR A 187 4.09 -4.17 16.00
C THR A 187 3.06 -3.30 16.71
N ALA A 188 3.49 -2.42 17.61
CA ALA A 188 2.60 -1.51 18.32
C ALA A 188 1.89 -0.58 17.35
N ASN A 189 2.58 -0.08 16.32
CA ASN A 189 1.98 0.80 15.32
C ASN A 189 0.87 0.09 14.53
N ILE A 190 1.08 -1.15 14.10
CA ILE A 190 0.05 -1.95 13.41
C ILE A 190 -1.14 -2.19 14.34
N VAL A 191 -0.90 -2.61 15.58
CA VAL A 191 -1.98 -2.89 16.54
C VAL A 191 -2.79 -1.62 16.83
N MET A 192 -2.12 -0.49 17.05
CA MET A 192 -2.77 0.80 17.27
C MET A 192 -3.58 1.25 16.05
N GLY A 193 -3.01 1.11 14.83
CA GLY A 193 -3.69 1.43 13.59
C GLY A 193 -4.99 0.62 13.42
N ASN A 194 -4.91 -0.67 13.63
CA ASN A 194 -6.07 -1.56 13.56
C ASN A 194 -7.13 -1.25 14.64
N LEU A 195 -6.71 -0.88 15.84
CA LEU A 195 -7.61 -0.48 16.92
C LEU A 195 -8.36 0.82 16.60
N VAL A 196 -7.69 1.74 15.92
CA VAL A 196 -8.23 3.06 15.60
C VAL A 196 -9.11 3.03 14.35
N TYR A 197 -8.68 2.32 13.30
CA TYR A 197 -9.31 2.36 11.97
C TYR A 197 -10.02 1.07 11.58
N GLY A 198 -9.80 -0.02 12.31
CA GLY A 198 -10.42 -1.31 12.00
C GLY A 198 -11.94 -1.25 12.15
N GLU A 199 -12.66 -1.67 11.11
CA GLU A 199 -14.10 -1.91 11.13
C GLU A 199 -14.38 -3.40 11.26
N ASP A 200 -15.26 -3.76 12.17
CA ASP A 200 -15.60 -5.16 12.41
C ASP A 200 -17.13 -5.40 12.48
N ALA A 201 -17.50 -6.64 12.80
CA ALA A 201 -18.91 -7.02 12.94
C ALA A 201 -19.64 -6.19 13.99
N TRP A 202 -18.96 -5.77 15.07
CA TRP A 202 -19.53 -4.94 16.13
C TRP A 202 -19.96 -3.58 15.60
N ASP A 203 -19.13 -2.94 14.77
CA ASP A 203 -19.44 -1.64 14.16
C ASP A 203 -20.68 -1.72 13.28
N ARG A 204 -20.78 -2.78 12.47
CA ARG A 204 -21.96 -3.04 11.63
C ARG A 204 -23.23 -3.30 12.48
N TRP A 205 -23.08 -3.94 13.64
CA TRP A 205 -24.19 -4.16 14.57
C TRP A 205 -24.68 -2.86 15.19
N VAL A 206 -23.80 -2.00 15.67
CA VAL A 206 -24.16 -0.71 16.28
C VAL A 206 -24.78 0.20 15.22
N ASP A 207 -24.26 0.20 14.01
CA ASP A 207 -24.83 0.97 12.91
C ASP A 207 -26.26 0.51 12.60
N ARG A 208 -26.51 -0.78 12.43
CA ARG A 208 -27.86 -1.32 12.26
C ARG A 208 -28.78 -0.96 13.42
N TRP A 209 -28.32 -1.06 14.65
CA TRP A 209 -29.10 -0.73 15.83
C TRP A 209 -29.48 0.76 15.87
N SER A 210 -28.55 1.63 15.53
CA SER A 210 -28.82 3.08 15.47
C SER A 210 -29.85 3.48 14.41
N HIS A 211 -30.09 2.62 13.41
CA HIS A 211 -31.04 2.86 12.32
C HIS A 211 -32.35 2.06 12.44
N LEU A 212 -32.65 1.46 13.58
CA LEU A 212 -33.90 0.70 13.82
C LEU A 212 -35.21 1.53 13.83
N GLY A 213 -35.19 2.74 13.29
CA GLY A 213 -36.36 3.62 13.22
C GLY A 213 -36.70 4.32 14.55
N TRP A 214 -37.91 4.89 14.63
CA TRP A 214 -38.38 5.62 15.80
C TRP A 214 -38.80 4.67 16.92
N SER A 215 -37.86 4.21 17.71
CA SER A 215 -38.13 3.42 18.90
C SER A 215 -37.29 3.95 20.08
N PRO A 216 -37.79 3.90 21.33
CA PRO A 216 -37.00 4.25 22.50
C PRO A 216 -35.67 3.49 22.58
N PHE A 217 -35.66 2.27 22.03
CA PHE A 217 -34.47 1.40 21.99
C PHE A 217 -33.39 1.90 21.01
N SER A 218 -33.78 2.52 19.89
CA SER A 218 -32.79 3.04 18.90
C SER A 218 -32.01 4.25 19.40
N ILE A 219 -32.56 5.02 20.36
CA ILE A 219 -31.88 6.16 21.00
C ILE A 219 -30.60 5.68 21.68
N PHE A 220 -30.61 4.52 22.32
CA PHE A 220 -29.44 3.93 22.96
C PHE A 220 -28.41 3.46 21.95
N GLY A 221 -28.83 3.01 20.77
CA GLY A 221 -27.94 2.74 19.64
C GLY A 221 -27.21 4.00 19.17
N LEU A 222 -27.92 5.11 19.02
CA LEU A 222 -27.32 6.41 18.67
C LEU A 222 -26.35 6.90 19.75
N LEU A 223 -26.67 6.74 21.03
CA LEU A 223 -25.77 7.08 22.14
C LEU A 223 -24.51 6.20 22.13
N THR A 224 -24.66 4.89 21.92
CA THR A 224 -23.53 3.97 21.79
C THR A 224 -22.61 4.41 20.65
N ARG A 225 -23.17 4.71 19.47
CA ARG A 225 -22.43 5.22 18.32
C ARG A 225 -21.71 6.53 18.64
N PHE A 226 -22.41 7.48 19.28
CA PHE A 226 -21.82 8.77 19.67
C PHE A 226 -20.57 8.58 20.57
N PHE A 227 -20.67 7.78 21.63
CA PHE A 227 -19.55 7.54 22.54
C PHE A 227 -18.43 6.79 21.84
N THR A 228 -18.73 5.79 21.01
CA THR A 228 -17.74 5.05 20.23
C THR A 228 -16.95 5.98 19.31
N VAL A 229 -17.62 6.87 18.58
CA VAL A 229 -16.96 7.84 17.69
C VAL A 229 -16.05 8.78 18.51
N ARG A 230 -16.49 9.25 19.69
CA ARG A 230 -15.66 10.12 20.55
C ARG A 230 -14.40 9.41 21.07
N VAL A 231 -14.52 8.15 21.48
CA VAL A 231 -13.37 7.35 21.89
C VAL A 231 -12.41 7.14 20.72
N ARG A 232 -12.92 6.83 19.52
CA ARG A 232 -12.08 6.68 18.32
C ARG A 232 -11.35 7.97 17.97
N LEU A 233 -12.00 9.12 18.01
CA LEU A 233 -11.36 10.42 17.76
C LEU A 233 -10.22 10.70 18.77
N LEU A 234 -10.42 10.36 20.05
CA LEU A 234 -9.37 10.46 21.05
C LEU A 234 -8.18 9.55 20.70
N LEU A 235 -8.45 8.28 20.40
CA LEU A 235 -7.42 7.31 20.04
C LEU A 235 -6.72 7.69 18.72
N GLN A 236 -7.44 8.24 17.73
CA GLN A 236 -6.85 8.79 16.50
C GLN A 236 -5.87 9.92 16.78
N SER A 237 -6.24 10.84 17.66
CA SER A 237 -5.36 11.95 18.04
C SER A 237 -4.07 11.47 18.73
N LEU A 238 -4.19 10.47 19.61
CA LEU A 238 -3.04 9.84 20.26
C LEU A 238 -2.19 9.05 19.26
N TYR A 239 -2.82 8.32 18.35
CA TYR A 239 -2.12 7.58 17.28
C TYR A 239 -1.34 8.53 16.37
N ARG A 240 -1.94 9.65 15.96
CA ARG A 240 -1.26 10.71 15.20
C ARG A 240 -0.04 11.25 15.96
N TYR A 241 -0.17 11.48 17.28
CA TYR A 241 0.93 11.92 18.12
C TYR A 241 2.08 10.89 18.21
N VAL A 242 1.76 9.59 18.24
CA VAL A 242 2.77 8.51 18.17
C VAL A 242 3.44 8.51 16.79
N ASN A 243 2.66 8.59 15.70
CA ASN A 243 3.15 8.51 14.34
C ASN A 243 4.13 9.63 13.96
N ILE A 244 3.94 10.84 14.45
CA ILE A 244 4.89 11.93 14.23
C ILE A 244 6.31 11.57 14.68
N ALA A 245 6.46 10.84 15.80
CA ALA A 245 7.78 10.40 16.26
C ALA A 245 8.21 9.07 15.60
N TYR A 246 7.27 8.23 15.22
CA TYR A 246 7.53 6.97 14.57
C TYR A 246 8.17 7.14 13.18
N ARG A 247 7.77 8.14 12.43
CA ARG A 247 8.25 8.40 11.06
C ARG A 247 9.75 8.59 10.96
N GLU A 248 10.31 9.40 11.84
CA GLU A 248 11.76 9.64 11.85
C GLU A 248 12.51 8.36 12.21
N LEU A 249 11.97 7.59 13.17
CA LEU A 249 12.51 6.27 13.49
C LEU A 249 12.32 5.28 12.34
N SER A 250 11.19 5.31 11.63
CA SER A 250 10.92 4.43 10.50
C SER A 250 11.94 4.64 9.37
N ARG A 251 12.22 5.89 9.00
CA ARG A 251 13.28 6.19 8.01
C ARG A 251 14.64 5.63 8.43
N GLN A 252 15.01 5.79 9.70
CA GLN A 252 16.26 5.21 10.21
C GLN A 252 16.25 3.68 10.14
N MET A 253 15.12 3.06 10.42
CA MET A 253 14.95 1.60 10.31
C MET A 253 15.13 1.12 8.87
N GLU A 254 14.64 1.87 7.88
CA GLU A 254 14.87 1.57 6.47
C GLU A 254 16.36 1.61 6.11
N TYR A 255 17.07 2.67 6.50
CA TYR A 255 18.50 2.78 6.26
C TYR A 255 19.31 1.67 6.95
N ASP A 256 18.91 1.28 8.16
CA ASP A 256 19.54 0.19 8.89
C ASP A 256 19.30 -1.16 8.20
N ALA A 257 18.07 -1.43 7.72
CA ALA A 257 17.74 -2.63 6.94
C ALA A 257 18.49 -2.67 5.61
N ASP A 258 18.57 -1.54 4.90
CA ASP A 258 19.36 -1.38 3.68
C ASP A 258 20.85 -1.65 3.93
N SER A 259 21.38 -1.15 5.04
CA SER A 259 22.78 -1.41 5.43
C SER A 259 23.05 -2.89 5.69
N ILE A 260 22.09 -3.61 6.30
CA ILE A 260 22.19 -5.05 6.54
C ILE A 260 22.14 -5.81 5.21
N ALA A 261 21.20 -5.48 4.35
CA ALA A 261 21.08 -6.08 3.04
C ALA A 261 22.33 -5.85 2.19
N CYS A 262 22.88 -4.64 2.21
CA CYS A 262 24.11 -4.29 1.52
C CYS A 262 25.32 -5.10 2.01
N LYS A 263 25.38 -5.48 3.30
CA LYS A 263 26.43 -6.39 3.82
C LYS A 263 26.31 -7.80 3.27
N VAL A 264 25.13 -8.22 2.85
CA VAL A 264 24.87 -9.56 2.31
C VAL A 264 25.17 -9.62 0.81
N VAL A 265 24.75 -8.60 0.02
CA VAL A 265 24.81 -8.67 -1.45
C VAL A 265 25.68 -7.57 -2.10
N GLY A 266 26.08 -6.54 -1.36
CA GLY A 266 26.82 -5.40 -1.87
C GLY A 266 25.95 -4.25 -2.38
N LYS A 267 26.57 -3.06 -2.51
CA LYS A 267 25.88 -1.81 -2.86
C LYS A 267 25.24 -1.85 -4.24
N ALA A 268 25.95 -2.35 -5.23
CA ALA A 268 25.48 -2.34 -6.61
C ALA A 268 24.22 -3.21 -6.79
N VAL A 269 24.19 -4.41 -6.18
CA VAL A 269 23.01 -5.29 -6.24
C VAL A 269 21.80 -4.66 -5.55
N MET A 270 21.99 -4.01 -4.40
CA MET A 270 20.90 -3.30 -3.73
C MET A 270 20.37 -2.13 -4.55
N ALA A 271 21.23 -1.31 -5.14
CA ALA A 271 20.80 -0.20 -5.99
C ALA A 271 20.04 -0.70 -7.24
N SER A 272 20.50 -1.80 -7.84
CA SER A 272 19.83 -2.45 -8.96
C SER A 272 18.46 -2.99 -8.55
N SER A 273 18.33 -3.63 -7.40
CA SER A 273 17.07 -4.16 -6.91
C SER A 273 16.01 -3.06 -6.71
N PHE A 274 16.39 -1.90 -6.19
CA PHE A 274 15.47 -0.76 -6.05
C PHE A 274 14.95 -0.28 -7.40
N TYR A 275 15.86 -0.05 -8.36
CA TYR A 275 15.47 0.39 -9.70
C TYR A 275 14.52 -0.61 -10.36
N LYS A 276 14.86 -1.91 -10.36
CA LYS A 276 14.03 -2.95 -10.98
C LYS A 276 12.65 -3.06 -10.31
N THR A 277 12.61 -3.05 -8.98
CA THR A 277 11.34 -3.09 -8.25
C THR A 277 10.46 -1.89 -8.61
N THR A 278 11.03 -0.68 -8.67
CA THR A 278 10.30 0.54 -9.06
C THR A 278 9.76 0.43 -10.49
N VAL A 279 10.55 -0.04 -11.45
CA VAL A 279 10.09 -0.24 -12.84
C VAL A 279 8.96 -1.27 -12.90
N LEU A 280 9.10 -2.41 -12.21
CA LEU A 280 8.06 -3.44 -12.14
C LEU A 280 6.75 -2.90 -11.55
N MET A 281 6.82 -2.15 -10.44
CA MET A 281 5.63 -1.55 -9.83
C MET A 281 4.93 -0.57 -10.80
N GLN A 282 5.70 0.23 -11.53
CA GLN A 282 5.14 1.14 -12.53
C GLN A 282 4.50 0.40 -13.71
N CYS A 283 4.97 -0.80 -14.06
CA CYS A 283 4.40 -1.63 -15.12
C CYS A 283 3.19 -2.47 -14.67
N SER A 284 2.90 -2.55 -13.38
CA SER A 284 1.84 -3.40 -12.83
C SER A 284 0.45 -3.07 -13.40
N SER A 285 0.08 -1.79 -13.42
CA SER A 285 -1.22 -1.35 -13.98
C SER A 285 -1.32 -1.64 -15.47
N ASN A 286 -0.22 -1.46 -16.21
CA ASN A 286 -0.15 -1.75 -17.64
C ASN A 286 -0.27 -3.25 -17.92
N THR A 287 0.30 -4.09 -17.05
CA THR A 287 0.14 -5.54 -17.11
C THR A 287 -1.33 -5.94 -16.98
N HIS A 288 -2.06 -5.33 -16.03
CA HIS A 288 -3.49 -5.59 -15.87
C HIS A 288 -4.28 -5.22 -17.14
N VAL A 289 -4.04 -4.04 -17.70
CA VAL A 289 -4.67 -3.57 -18.95
C VAL A 289 -4.36 -4.53 -20.10
N ALA A 290 -3.09 -4.94 -20.25
CA ALA A 290 -2.68 -5.89 -21.30
C ALA A 290 -3.40 -7.23 -21.19
N MET A 291 -3.52 -7.76 -19.97
CA MET A 291 -4.19 -9.05 -19.72
C MET A 291 -5.69 -8.99 -20.04
N VAL A 292 -6.37 -7.90 -19.69
CA VAL A 292 -7.79 -7.69 -20.05
C VAL A 292 -7.95 -7.68 -21.57
N ARG A 293 -7.11 -6.95 -22.30
CA ARG A 293 -7.17 -6.88 -23.77
C ARG A 293 -6.81 -8.17 -24.48
N LEU A 294 -5.83 -8.91 -23.97
CA LEU A 294 -5.55 -10.26 -24.48
C LEU A 294 -6.83 -11.11 -24.40
N GLY A 295 -7.57 -11.03 -23.29
CA GLY A 295 -8.85 -11.70 -23.12
C GLY A 295 -9.90 -11.27 -24.14
N GLU A 296 -10.04 -9.97 -24.40
CA GLU A 296 -10.97 -9.40 -25.40
C GLU A 296 -10.66 -9.87 -26.84
N THR A 297 -9.38 -10.04 -27.16
CA THR A 297 -8.92 -10.52 -28.48
C THR A 297 -8.80 -12.03 -28.58
N SER A 298 -9.35 -12.78 -27.63
CA SER A 298 -9.24 -14.25 -27.55
C SER A 298 -7.80 -14.77 -27.55
N LYS A 299 -6.89 -14.01 -26.92
CA LYS A 299 -5.48 -14.34 -26.73
C LYS A 299 -5.19 -14.54 -25.25
N LYS A 300 -4.14 -15.27 -24.93
CA LYS A 300 -3.63 -15.47 -23.56
C LYS A 300 -2.13 -15.32 -23.53
N ALA A 301 -1.59 -14.90 -22.40
CA ALA A 301 -0.17 -14.92 -22.09
C ALA A 301 0.04 -15.18 -20.60
N ASP A 302 1.25 -15.51 -20.20
CA ASP A 302 1.65 -15.52 -18.78
C ASP A 302 1.72 -14.07 -18.27
N PRO A 303 0.99 -13.70 -17.23
CA PRO A 303 0.99 -12.33 -16.71
C PRO A 303 2.38 -11.86 -16.25
N PHE A 304 3.22 -12.76 -15.78
CA PHE A 304 4.59 -12.42 -15.39
C PHE A 304 5.52 -12.24 -16.58
N GLU A 305 5.28 -12.93 -17.70
CA GLU A 305 5.99 -12.68 -18.96
C GLU A 305 5.57 -11.33 -19.56
N VAL A 306 4.29 -10.99 -19.49
CA VAL A 306 3.79 -9.65 -19.87
C VAL A 306 4.45 -8.56 -19.04
N LEU A 307 4.52 -8.74 -17.71
CA LEU A 307 5.16 -7.79 -16.80
C LEU A 307 6.65 -7.60 -17.12
N GLU A 308 7.37 -8.70 -17.35
CA GLU A 308 8.78 -8.70 -17.72
C GLU A 308 9.03 -7.92 -19.01
N MET A 309 8.25 -8.20 -20.06
CA MET A 309 8.39 -7.52 -21.35
C MET A 309 8.07 -6.03 -21.26
N LEU A 310 7.00 -5.66 -20.55
CA LEU A 310 6.67 -4.25 -20.32
C LEU A 310 7.78 -3.52 -19.56
N ALA A 311 8.40 -4.17 -18.59
CA ALA A 311 9.53 -3.60 -17.85
C ALA A 311 10.76 -3.42 -18.75
N GLN A 312 11.04 -4.37 -19.64
CA GLN A 312 12.11 -4.27 -20.65
C GLN A 312 11.85 -3.13 -21.63
N ILE A 313 10.65 -3.04 -22.20
CA ILE A 313 10.24 -1.97 -23.12
C ILE A 313 10.43 -0.60 -22.45
N LYS A 314 9.92 -0.47 -21.22
CA LYS A 314 10.02 0.78 -20.46
C LYS A 314 11.46 1.20 -20.18
N SER A 315 12.31 0.27 -19.74
CA SER A 315 13.72 0.55 -19.50
C SER A 315 14.45 0.97 -20.76
N HIS A 316 14.17 0.31 -21.88
CA HIS A 316 14.75 0.69 -23.17
C HIS A 316 14.33 2.10 -23.59
N GLU A 317 13.06 2.46 -23.37
CA GLU A 317 12.58 3.83 -23.62
C GLU A 317 13.27 4.89 -22.75
N GLU A 318 13.62 4.55 -21.51
CA GLU A 318 14.40 5.42 -20.62
C GLU A 318 15.90 5.46 -20.97
N GLY A 319 16.34 4.70 -21.96
CA GLY A 319 17.75 4.57 -22.37
C GLY A 319 18.59 3.81 -21.33
N LYS A 320 17.95 2.96 -20.54
CA LYS A 320 18.57 2.08 -19.56
C LYS A 320 18.32 0.63 -19.96
N THR A 321 19.26 -0.25 -19.71
CA THR A 321 19.06 -1.68 -19.85
C THR A 321 18.65 -2.29 -18.51
N ILE A 322 17.62 -3.13 -18.52
CA ILE A 322 17.23 -3.92 -17.33
C ILE A 322 18.22 -5.05 -17.06
N GLU A 323 19.07 -5.39 -18.04
CA GLU A 323 20.05 -6.47 -17.91
C GLU A 323 21.10 -6.16 -16.85
N ALA A 324 21.24 -7.10 -15.93
CA ALA A 324 21.97 -6.96 -14.67
C ALA A 324 23.44 -6.53 -14.79
N THR A 325 24.09 -6.82 -15.91
CA THR A 325 25.52 -6.60 -16.13
C THR A 325 25.91 -5.13 -16.36
N GLU A 326 25.05 -4.35 -16.97
CA GLU A 326 25.34 -2.93 -17.27
C GLU A 326 24.99 -1.99 -16.12
N LEU A 327 23.97 -2.33 -15.30
CA LEU A 327 23.62 -1.56 -14.11
C LEU A 327 24.67 -1.66 -12.99
N LEU A 328 25.42 -2.74 -12.93
CA LEU A 328 26.53 -2.93 -11.98
C LEU A 328 27.75 -2.07 -12.33
N GLN A 329 27.92 -1.68 -13.60
CA GLN A 329 29.05 -0.88 -14.09
C GLN A 329 28.70 0.60 -14.28
N ALA A 330 27.42 0.93 -14.48
CA ALA A 330 26.98 2.30 -14.46
C ALA A 330 27.03 2.77 -13.00
N GLU A 331 28.03 3.62 -12.65
CA GLU A 331 27.79 4.59 -11.58
C GLU A 331 26.37 5.12 -11.80
N VAL A 332 25.54 5.08 -10.76
CA VAL A 332 24.20 5.67 -10.78
C VAL A 332 24.43 7.15 -11.11
N LYS A 333 24.63 7.45 -12.39
CA LYS A 333 24.49 8.79 -12.91
C LYS A 333 23.04 9.08 -12.65
N THR A 334 22.82 9.82 -11.57
CA THR A 334 21.58 10.54 -11.36
C THR A 334 21.39 11.31 -12.65
N ASN A 335 20.66 10.73 -13.61
CA ASN A 335 20.26 11.47 -14.76
C ASN A 335 19.54 12.67 -14.18
N ASP A 336 20.00 13.88 -14.58
CA ASP A 336 19.22 15.10 -14.50
C ASP A 336 17.98 14.91 -15.38
N GLU A 337 17.09 14.01 -14.96
CA GLU A 337 15.70 14.13 -15.36
C GLU A 337 15.27 15.52 -14.93
N PRO A 338 14.54 16.27 -15.76
CA PRO A 338 14.03 17.56 -15.33
C PRO A 338 13.29 17.31 -14.02
N THR A 339 13.97 17.67 -12.92
CA THR A 339 13.49 17.43 -11.56
C THR A 339 12.08 17.96 -11.48
N ALA A 340 11.15 17.14 -11.04
CA ALA A 340 9.79 17.59 -10.76
C ALA A 340 9.89 18.93 -10.04
N ARG A 341 9.19 19.96 -10.53
CA ARG A 341 9.28 21.30 -9.93
C ARG A 341 8.74 21.30 -8.52
N PHE A 342 7.82 20.40 -8.28
CA PHE A 342 7.18 20.17 -7.00
C PHE A 342 7.57 18.78 -6.48
N SER A 343 7.84 18.70 -5.21
CA SER A 343 7.96 17.46 -4.47
C SER A 343 7.40 17.66 -3.07
N CYS A 344 6.75 16.66 -2.55
CA CYS A 344 6.27 16.66 -1.18
C CYS A 344 6.65 15.37 -0.48
N GLU A 345 6.85 15.48 0.82
CA GLU A 345 7.03 14.35 1.69
C GLU A 345 5.70 14.03 2.36
N ASP A 346 5.04 12.96 1.94
CA ASP A 346 3.80 12.51 2.57
C ASP A 346 4.02 12.22 4.05
N LEU A 347 3.07 12.69 4.86
CA LEU A 347 3.08 12.46 6.30
C LEU A 347 3.02 10.95 6.63
N TRP A 348 2.48 10.15 5.75
CA TRP A 348 2.22 8.73 5.93
C TRP A 348 3.21 7.83 5.18
N ASN A 349 4.11 8.39 4.40
CA ASN A 349 5.11 7.62 3.67
C ASN A 349 6.20 7.15 4.64
N SER A 350 6.21 5.85 4.93
CA SER A 350 7.16 5.21 5.85
C SER A 350 8.52 4.96 5.21
N HIS A 351 8.60 4.93 3.87
CA HIS A 351 9.83 4.65 3.14
C HIS A 351 10.46 5.93 2.59
N PRO A 352 11.79 6.11 2.73
CA PRO A 352 12.52 7.16 2.03
C PRO A 352 12.50 6.93 0.52
N SER A 353 12.80 7.97 -0.27
CA SER A 353 12.93 7.81 -1.72
C SER A 353 14.09 6.86 -2.07
N ASP A 354 14.00 6.14 -3.21
CA ASP A 354 15.09 5.27 -3.67
C ASP A 354 16.40 6.02 -3.81
N LYS A 355 16.35 7.28 -4.23
CA LYS A 355 17.52 8.16 -4.31
C LYS A 355 18.18 8.35 -2.95
N ASP A 356 17.39 8.64 -1.91
CA ASP A 356 17.91 8.82 -0.56
C ASP A 356 18.44 7.50 -0.01
N ARG A 357 17.75 6.39 -0.25
CA ARG A 357 18.19 5.06 0.15
C ARG A 357 19.54 4.73 -0.47
N ILE A 358 19.70 4.89 -1.79
CA ILE A 358 20.96 4.62 -2.52
C ILE A 358 22.12 5.48 -2.00
N GLN A 359 21.85 6.76 -1.68
CA GLN A 359 22.87 7.65 -1.10
C GLN A 359 23.36 7.17 0.28
N HIS A 360 22.45 6.59 1.09
CA HIS A 360 22.78 6.09 2.42
C HIS A 360 23.36 4.68 2.44
N LEU A 361 23.33 3.94 1.30
CA LEU A 361 23.95 2.62 1.24
C LEU A 361 25.46 2.68 1.54
N PRO A 362 25.97 1.81 2.44
CA PRO A 362 27.39 1.71 2.69
C PRO A 362 28.13 1.25 1.44
N ASN A 363 29.35 1.77 1.23
CA ASN A 363 30.16 1.43 0.06
C ASN A 363 30.81 0.06 0.23
N ILE A 364 30.01 -1.00 0.17
CA ILE A 364 30.43 -2.39 0.27
C ILE A 364 30.50 -2.97 -1.14
N PRO A 365 31.68 -3.47 -1.59
CA PRO A 365 31.83 -4.07 -2.91
C PRO A 365 30.95 -5.33 -3.01
N THR A 366 30.41 -5.56 -4.20
CA THR A 366 29.68 -6.79 -4.51
C THR A 366 30.69 -7.96 -4.55
N GLN A 367 30.40 -9.01 -3.80
CA GLN A 367 31.29 -10.20 -3.76
C GLN A 367 30.98 -11.20 -4.88
N CYS A 368 29.98 -10.95 -5.71
CA CYS A 368 29.59 -11.84 -6.81
C CYS A 368 30.49 -11.65 -8.02
N ASN A 369 31.30 -12.69 -8.31
CA ASN A 369 32.07 -12.85 -9.55
C ASN A 369 31.33 -13.68 -10.62
N GLU A 370 30.11 -14.15 -10.32
CA GLU A 370 29.33 -15.02 -11.21
C GLU A 370 28.27 -14.22 -11.98
N SER A 371 27.97 -14.68 -13.21
CA SER A 371 26.87 -14.17 -14.01
C SER A 371 25.57 -14.21 -13.17
N LEU A 372 24.89 -13.08 -13.03
CA LEU A 372 23.68 -12.99 -12.23
C LEU A 372 22.60 -13.92 -12.81
N VAL A 373 22.33 -15.01 -12.11
CA VAL A 373 21.33 -16.00 -12.51
C VAL A 373 19.94 -15.40 -12.33
N ALA A 374 19.08 -15.50 -13.36
CA ALA A 374 17.71 -15.01 -13.30
C ALA A 374 16.94 -15.66 -12.13
N ALA A 375 16.18 -14.85 -11.42
CA ALA A 375 15.42 -15.31 -10.24
C ALA A 375 14.42 -16.44 -10.56
N TRP A 376 13.94 -16.53 -11.80
CA TRP A 376 13.08 -17.62 -12.25
C TRP A 376 13.70 -19.01 -12.06
N SER A 377 15.03 -19.12 -12.03
CA SER A 377 15.72 -20.40 -11.84
C SER A 377 15.45 -21.06 -10.49
N ILE A 378 15.07 -20.28 -9.48
CA ILE A 378 14.77 -20.80 -8.13
C ILE A 378 13.29 -21.10 -7.90
N LEU A 379 12.41 -20.77 -8.86
CA LEU A 379 10.97 -20.97 -8.75
C LEU A 379 10.48 -21.98 -9.79
N PRO A 380 9.92 -23.14 -9.38
CA PRO A 380 9.33 -24.10 -10.31
C PRO A 380 8.21 -23.50 -11.17
N ALA A 381 8.17 -23.89 -12.44
CA ALA A 381 7.22 -23.35 -13.43
C ALA A 381 5.76 -23.59 -13.06
N ASP A 382 5.44 -24.73 -12.43
CA ASP A 382 4.10 -25.03 -11.94
C ASP A 382 3.65 -24.08 -10.83
N LEU A 383 4.53 -23.67 -9.93
CA LEU A 383 4.24 -22.68 -8.90
C LEU A 383 3.99 -21.30 -9.52
N ARG A 384 4.81 -20.90 -10.52
CA ARG A 384 4.61 -19.66 -11.27
C ARG A 384 3.22 -19.65 -11.90
N GLN A 385 2.84 -20.71 -12.60
CA GLN A 385 1.52 -20.84 -13.24
C GLN A 385 0.39 -20.76 -12.21
N ARG A 386 0.48 -21.52 -11.11
CA ARG A 386 -0.54 -21.50 -10.04
C ARG A 386 -0.72 -20.13 -9.41
N VAL A 387 0.36 -19.39 -9.20
CA VAL A 387 0.27 -18.00 -8.70
C VAL A 387 -0.35 -17.10 -9.77
N GLY A 388 0.02 -17.24 -11.04
CA GLY A 388 -0.59 -16.50 -12.14
C GLY A 388 -2.10 -16.70 -12.26
N GLU A 389 -2.60 -17.91 -11.96
CA GLU A 389 -4.03 -18.24 -11.95
C GLU A 389 -4.83 -17.51 -10.84
N LEU A 390 -4.16 -17.02 -9.80
CA LEU A 390 -4.81 -16.18 -8.77
C LEU A 390 -5.18 -14.80 -9.31
N LEU A 391 -4.50 -14.32 -10.35
CA LEU A 391 -4.85 -13.08 -11.02
C LEU A 391 -6.15 -13.30 -11.83
N ARG A 392 -7.25 -12.82 -11.26
CA ARG A 392 -8.56 -12.85 -11.94
C ARG A 392 -8.66 -11.65 -12.88
N PHE A 393 -8.53 -11.92 -14.17
CA PHE A 393 -8.91 -10.94 -15.20
C PHE A 393 -10.36 -11.23 -15.59
N ASP A 394 -11.20 -10.19 -15.69
CA ASP A 394 -12.62 -10.34 -16.05
C ASP A 394 -12.76 -11.15 -17.34
N LYS A 395 -13.51 -12.26 -17.22
CA LYS A 395 -13.69 -13.22 -18.32
C LYS A 395 -14.77 -12.72 -19.30
N THR A 396 -14.42 -11.78 -20.14
CA THR A 396 -15.21 -11.52 -21.37
C THR A 396 -14.65 -12.32 -22.55
N ALA A 397 -14.25 -13.57 -22.34
CA ALA A 397 -13.78 -14.44 -23.41
C ALA A 397 -14.90 -14.71 -24.40
N LYS A 398 -14.77 -14.18 -25.61
CA LYS A 398 -15.54 -14.62 -26.77
C LYS A 398 -15.29 -16.13 -26.96
N THR A 399 -16.33 -16.86 -27.38
CA THR A 399 -16.32 -18.30 -27.60
C THR A 399 -15.22 -18.72 -28.57
N GLY A 400 -14.19 -19.43 -28.08
CA GLY A 400 -13.09 -20.01 -28.88
C GLY A 400 -11.93 -20.45 -27.99
N MET A 401 -11.08 -21.38 -28.47
CA MET A 401 -9.83 -21.68 -27.77
C MET A 401 -8.89 -20.47 -27.92
N PRO A 402 -8.43 -19.87 -26.79
CA PRO A 402 -7.56 -18.70 -26.87
C PRO A 402 -6.18 -19.09 -27.41
N GLN A 403 -5.64 -18.25 -28.32
CA GLN A 403 -4.28 -18.38 -28.78
C GLN A 403 -3.30 -17.94 -27.68
N MET A 404 -2.35 -18.81 -27.33
CA MET A 404 -1.28 -18.47 -26.40
C MET A 404 -0.19 -17.67 -27.13
N LEU A 405 0.12 -16.48 -26.64
CA LEU A 405 1.22 -15.66 -27.12
C LEU A 405 2.40 -15.79 -26.15
N THR A 406 3.59 -15.97 -26.70
CA THR A 406 4.85 -16.06 -25.94
C THR A 406 6.00 -15.41 -26.72
N GLY A 407 7.06 -15.01 -26.02
CA GLY A 407 8.28 -14.53 -26.63
C GLY A 407 8.04 -13.34 -27.57
N GLU A 408 8.60 -13.44 -28.79
CA GLU A 408 8.56 -12.35 -29.77
C GLU A 408 7.15 -12.00 -30.26
N GLU A 409 6.24 -12.97 -30.35
CA GLU A 409 4.85 -12.71 -30.74
C GLU A 409 4.14 -11.85 -29.69
N LEU A 410 4.37 -12.12 -28.40
CA LEU A 410 3.84 -11.33 -27.30
C LEU A 410 4.43 -9.92 -27.31
N ARG A 411 5.74 -9.80 -27.55
CA ARG A 411 6.42 -8.51 -27.60
C ARG A 411 5.86 -7.62 -28.72
N GLN A 412 5.74 -8.15 -29.94
CA GLN A 412 5.17 -7.41 -31.06
C GLN A 412 3.71 -7.00 -30.81
N TRP A 413 2.96 -7.87 -30.16
CA TRP A 413 1.59 -7.54 -29.76
C TRP A 413 1.55 -6.40 -28.74
N LEU A 414 2.40 -6.46 -27.71
CA LEU A 414 2.48 -5.40 -26.68
C LEU A 414 2.93 -4.06 -27.29
N GLU A 415 3.93 -4.07 -28.16
CA GLU A 415 4.41 -2.85 -28.83
C GLU A 415 3.35 -2.25 -29.74
N LYS A 416 2.57 -3.06 -30.42
CA LYS A 416 1.53 -2.58 -31.33
C LYS A 416 0.27 -2.10 -30.61
N GLU A 417 -0.29 -2.93 -29.73
CA GLU A 417 -1.63 -2.71 -29.18
C GLU A 417 -1.59 -1.88 -27.89
N LEU A 418 -0.56 -2.08 -27.05
CA LEU A 418 -0.54 -1.48 -25.74
C LEU A 418 0.26 -0.17 -25.69
N VAL A 419 1.42 -0.12 -26.34
CA VAL A 419 2.24 1.10 -26.34
C VAL A 419 1.54 2.21 -27.10
N THR A 420 0.92 1.88 -28.23
CA THR A 420 0.12 2.84 -29.01
C THR A 420 -1.06 3.37 -28.22
N GLU A 421 -1.78 2.52 -27.47
CA GLU A 421 -2.96 2.95 -26.71
C GLU A 421 -2.66 3.58 -25.35
N LEU A 422 -1.60 3.17 -24.68
CA LEU A 422 -1.17 3.86 -23.46
C LEU A 422 -0.71 5.28 -23.76
N LEU A 423 -0.04 5.48 -24.90
CA LEU A 423 0.23 6.82 -25.41
C LEU A 423 -1.07 7.54 -25.76
N ASP A 424 -2.00 6.87 -26.44
CA ASP A 424 -3.27 7.43 -26.86
C ASP A 424 -4.20 7.71 -25.66
N MET A 425 -4.28 6.84 -24.66
CA MET A 425 -5.05 7.08 -23.43
C MET A 425 -4.45 8.20 -22.57
N ARG A 426 -3.13 8.27 -22.41
CA ARG A 426 -2.48 9.40 -21.74
C ARG A 426 -2.70 10.70 -22.49
N PHE A 427 -2.61 10.69 -23.81
CA PHE A 427 -2.94 11.82 -24.66
C PHE A 427 -4.42 12.17 -24.58
N ARG A 428 -5.31 11.20 -24.67
CA ARG A 428 -6.75 11.38 -24.60
C ARG A 428 -7.17 12.00 -23.27
N ARG A 429 -6.71 11.44 -22.17
CA ARG A 429 -6.95 11.99 -20.83
C ARG A 429 -6.39 13.41 -20.71
N PHE A 430 -5.18 13.62 -21.15
CA PHE A 430 -4.52 14.92 -21.17
C PHE A 430 -5.29 15.96 -21.99
N PHE A 431 -5.74 15.63 -23.20
CA PHE A 431 -6.47 16.58 -24.06
C PHE A 431 -7.92 16.78 -23.59
N VAL A 432 -8.55 15.78 -23.01
CA VAL A 432 -9.88 15.88 -22.41
C VAL A 432 -9.84 16.83 -21.20
N GLU A 433 -8.89 16.64 -20.31
CA GLU A 433 -8.76 17.43 -19.08
C GLU A 433 -8.26 18.87 -19.34
N CYS A 434 -7.50 19.09 -20.42
CA CYS A 434 -7.07 20.43 -20.83
C CYS A 434 -8.11 21.26 -21.59
N GLY A 435 -9.35 20.77 -21.73
CA GLY A 435 -10.40 21.48 -22.46
C GLY A 435 -10.15 21.59 -23.99
N CYS A 436 -9.27 20.76 -24.53
CA CYS A 436 -8.99 20.71 -25.97
C CYS A 436 -9.93 19.74 -26.72
N ILE A 437 -11.05 19.34 -26.11
CA ILE A 437 -12.02 18.38 -26.63
C ILE A 437 -12.69 18.87 -27.93
N ASP A 438 -12.82 20.17 -28.14
CA ASP A 438 -13.45 20.72 -29.35
C ASP A 438 -12.65 20.47 -30.64
N LEU A 439 -11.45 19.87 -30.53
CA LEU A 439 -10.61 19.51 -31.66
C LEU A 439 -10.77 18.05 -32.11
N PHE A 440 -11.47 17.21 -31.32
CA PHE A 440 -11.73 15.83 -31.67
C PHE A 440 -13.18 15.62 -32.07
N ASN A 441 -13.47 15.61 -33.38
CA ASN A 441 -14.72 15.08 -33.90
C ASN A 441 -14.53 13.56 -34.08
N PRO A 442 -15.20 12.68 -33.31
CA PRO A 442 -14.97 11.23 -33.37
C PRO A 442 -15.53 10.56 -34.66
N MET A 443 -15.99 11.33 -35.62
CA MET A 443 -16.67 10.83 -36.83
C MET A 443 -15.82 10.82 -38.10
N GLU A 444 -14.56 11.22 -38.08
CA GLU A 444 -13.65 11.00 -39.19
C GLU A 444 -12.80 9.76 -38.90
N GLU A 445 -13.15 8.66 -39.58
CA GLU A 445 -12.32 7.45 -39.64
C GLU A 445 -10.96 7.80 -40.22
N MET A 446 -9.92 7.75 -39.40
CA MET A 446 -8.55 7.86 -39.90
C MET A 446 -8.20 6.63 -40.73
N PRO A 447 -7.60 6.79 -41.92
CA PRO A 447 -7.19 5.67 -42.74
C PRO A 447 -6.10 4.85 -42.02
N ALA A 448 -6.27 3.53 -42.04
CA ALA A 448 -5.41 2.55 -41.39
C ALA A 448 -4.03 2.35 -42.06
N GLU A 449 -3.41 3.40 -42.58
CA GLU A 449 -2.08 3.31 -43.20
C GLU A 449 -1.02 3.84 -42.24
N THR A 450 -0.18 2.88 -41.78
CA THR A 450 1.18 3.05 -41.26
C THR A 450 1.45 4.34 -40.47
N VAL A 451 1.03 4.34 -39.22
CA VAL A 451 1.49 5.34 -38.26
C VAL A 451 2.95 5.03 -37.91
N THR A 452 3.87 5.58 -38.66
CA THR A 452 5.25 5.74 -38.26
C THR A 452 5.25 6.71 -37.09
N TYR A 453 5.73 6.29 -35.94
CA TYR A 453 5.78 7.06 -34.69
C TYR A 453 6.38 8.46 -34.90
N PRO A 454 5.59 9.54 -34.84
CA PRO A 454 6.07 10.90 -35.08
C PRO A 454 6.64 11.56 -33.81
N PHE A 455 6.75 10.81 -32.68
CA PHE A 455 7.28 11.35 -31.45
C PHE A 455 8.80 11.42 -31.45
N THR A 456 9.33 12.54 -31.86
CA THR A 456 10.73 12.83 -31.62
C THR A 456 11.00 12.86 -30.09
N LYS A 457 12.23 12.56 -29.65
CA LYS A 457 12.65 12.68 -28.25
C LYS A 457 12.29 14.06 -27.65
N ARG A 458 12.36 15.12 -28.47
CA ARG A 458 11.99 16.49 -28.10
C ARG A 458 10.50 16.62 -27.80
N ASN A 459 9.63 16.10 -28.66
CA ASN A 459 8.18 16.18 -28.53
C ASN A 459 7.71 15.41 -27.29
N ARG A 460 8.26 14.20 -27.08
CA ARG A 460 8.01 13.39 -25.88
C ARG A 460 8.36 14.16 -24.60
N ASN A 461 9.53 14.80 -24.55
CA ASN A 461 9.96 15.56 -23.38
C ASN A 461 9.03 16.75 -23.07
N ILE A 462 8.52 17.44 -24.10
CA ILE A 462 7.59 18.56 -23.91
C ILE A 462 6.28 18.07 -23.28
N VAL A 463 5.71 16.99 -23.81
CA VAL A 463 4.45 16.42 -23.30
C VAL A 463 4.63 15.86 -21.89
N THR A 464 5.69 15.11 -21.66
CA THR A 464 5.99 14.57 -20.32
C THR A 464 6.17 15.68 -19.28
N ALA A 465 6.87 16.76 -19.64
CA ALA A 465 7.06 17.91 -18.74
C ALA A 465 5.74 18.61 -18.40
N TYR A 466 4.79 18.64 -19.33
CA TYR A 466 3.48 19.23 -19.08
C TYR A 466 2.58 18.31 -18.23
N ILE A 467 2.56 17.00 -18.49
CA ILE A 467 1.82 16.01 -17.68
C ILE A 467 2.31 16.06 -16.24
N ARG A 468 3.63 16.06 -16.02
CA ARG A 468 4.22 16.21 -14.69
C ARG A 468 3.81 17.52 -14.01
N ALA A 469 3.76 18.62 -14.77
CA ALA A 469 3.32 19.90 -14.21
C ALA A 469 1.83 19.86 -13.81
N TYR A 470 1.02 19.10 -14.51
CA TYR A 470 -0.38 18.93 -14.16
C TYR A 470 -0.52 18.09 -12.87
N GLU A 471 0.19 16.97 -12.78
CA GLU A 471 0.26 16.14 -11.57
C GLU A 471 0.79 16.94 -10.35
N ASP A 472 1.79 17.79 -10.55
CA ASP A 472 2.28 18.71 -9.52
C ASP A 472 1.18 19.66 -9.03
N ALA A 473 0.35 20.21 -9.96
CA ALA A 473 -0.76 21.10 -9.62
C ALA A 473 -1.85 20.38 -8.81
N GLU A 474 -2.24 19.16 -9.21
CA GLU A 474 -3.21 18.34 -8.47
C GLU A 474 -2.72 18.09 -7.03
N GLN A 475 -1.46 17.67 -6.86
CA GLN A 475 -0.87 17.43 -5.54
C GLN A 475 -0.84 18.71 -4.68
N MET A 476 -0.52 19.87 -5.27
CA MET A 476 -0.58 21.15 -4.55
C MET A 476 -1.99 21.48 -4.06
N ILE A 477 -3.01 21.23 -4.90
CA ILE A 477 -4.42 21.45 -4.56
C ILE A 477 -4.85 20.51 -3.43
N GLU A 478 -4.49 19.23 -3.49
CA GLU A 478 -4.78 18.26 -2.45
C GLU A 478 -4.18 18.67 -1.09
N ILE A 479 -2.96 19.21 -1.09
CA ILE A 479 -2.29 19.69 0.12
C ILE A 479 -3.00 20.92 0.68
N ILE A 480 -3.31 21.91 -0.16
CA ILE A 480 -3.98 23.15 0.25
C ILE A 480 -5.38 22.86 0.80
N ASN A 481 -6.12 21.96 0.18
CA ASN A 481 -7.46 21.55 0.61
C ASN A 481 -7.45 20.62 1.84
N GLY A 482 -6.26 20.18 2.30
CA GLY A 482 -6.11 19.31 3.45
C GLY A 482 -6.51 17.85 3.20
N SER A 483 -6.74 17.46 1.95
CA SER A 483 -7.01 16.07 1.56
C SER A 483 -5.72 15.22 1.57
N ARG A 484 -4.55 15.86 1.48
CA ARG A 484 -3.23 15.25 1.58
C ARG A 484 -2.40 15.92 2.67
N GLU A 485 -2.05 15.18 3.71
CA GLU A 485 -1.19 15.64 4.80
C GLU A 485 0.30 15.40 4.43
N VAL A 486 1.09 16.47 4.41
CA VAL A 486 2.53 16.40 4.08
C VAL A 486 3.39 16.94 5.23
N SER A 487 4.60 16.37 5.38
CA SER A 487 5.58 16.85 6.36
C SER A 487 6.40 18.03 5.85
N ALA A 488 6.66 18.04 4.55
CA ALA A 488 7.38 19.08 3.85
C ALA A 488 6.90 19.15 2.39
N ALA A 489 6.85 20.34 1.86
CA ALA A 489 6.56 20.59 0.45
C ALA A 489 7.65 21.50 -0.14
N TYR A 490 8.13 21.15 -1.32
CA TYR A 490 9.22 21.85 -2.00
C TYR A 490 8.79 22.23 -3.41
N TYR A 491 9.09 23.45 -3.80
CA TYR A 491 8.91 23.90 -5.17
C TYR A 491 10.22 24.54 -5.67
N LYS A 492 10.77 24.01 -6.76
CA LYS A 492 12.09 24.42 -7.30
C LYS A 492 13.20 24.38 -6.22
N GLY A 493 13.15 23.36 -5.35
CA GLY A 493 14.14 23.18 -4.27
C GLY A 493 13.97 24.09 -3.06
N LYS A 494 12.96 24.96 -3.01
CA LYS A 494 12.63 25.79 -1.84
C LYS A 494 11.49 25.15 -1.05
N SER A 495 11.61 25.15 0.27
CA SER A 495 10.57 24.67 1.18
C SER A 495 9.45 25.69 1.34
N TYR A 496 8.21 25.22 1.38
CA TYR A 496 7.00 26.03 1.56
C TYR A 496 6.09 25.40 2.62
N ALA A 497 5.36 26.24 3.36
CA ALA A 497 4.26 25.77 4.16
C ALA A 497 3.07 25.37 3.25
N PRO A 498 2.19 24.45 3.67
CA PRO A 498 1.07 23.98 2.85
C PRO A 498 0.21 25.09 2.24
N ASN A 499 -0.06 26.14 2.99
CA ASN A 499 -0.89 27.27 2.54
C ASN A 499 -0.16 28.31 1.69
N ASP A 500 1.18 28.22 1.63
CA ASP A 500 2.03 29.20 0.92
C ASP A 500 2.60 28.62 -0.38
N LEU A 501 2.08 27.50 -0.86
CA LEU A 501 2.53 26.87 -2.09
C LEU A 501 2.34 27.80 -3.29
N PRO A 502 3.35 27.93 -4.18
CA PRO A 502 3.34 28.92 -5.26
C PRO A 502 2.49 28.46 -6.46
N THR A 503 1.19 28.24 -6.24
CA THR A 503 0.22 27.78 -7.24
C THR A 503 0.10 28.73 -8.42
N VAL A 504 0.15 30.05 -8.17
CA VAL A 504 0.09 31.09 -9.23
C VAL A 504 1.31 31.01 -10.14
N GLU A 505 2.52 30.84 -9.57
CA GLU A 505 3.75 30.69 -10.35
C GLU A 505 3.72 29.39 -11.17
N HIS A 506 3.15 28.33 -10.60
CA HIS A 506 2.99 27.06 -11.26
C HIS A 506 1.96 27.12 -12.39
N SER A 507 0.82 27.76 -12.20
CA SER A 507 -0.18 28.06 -13.25
C SER A 507 0.44 28.82 -14.43
N HIS A 508 1.18 29.89 -14.18
CA HIS A 508 1.87 30.62 -15.24
C HIS A 508 2.91 29.79 -15.99
N TYR A 509 3.50 28.76 -15.34
CA TYR A 509 4.36 27.81 -16.05
C TYR A 509 3.56 26.91 -16.97
N MET A 510 2.43 26.36 -16.52
CA MET A 510 1.56 25.54 -17.33
C MET A 510 1.01 26.30 -18.54
N GLU A 511 0.56 27.54 -18.36
CA GLU A 511 0.10 28.42 -19.43
C GLU A 511 1.17 28.64 -20.52
N ARG A 512 2.45 28.76 -20.14
CA ARG A 512 3.57 28.88 -21.09
C ARG A 512 3.91 27.58 -21.82
N MET A 513 3.64 26.44 -21.18
CA MET A 513 3.87 25.13 -21.79
C MET A 513 2.77 24.73 -22.75
N LEU A 514 1.53 25.13 -22.51
CA LEU A 514 0.36 24.77 -23.30
C LEU A 514 0.49 25.05 -24.81
N PRO A 515 1.01 26.23 -25.27
CA PRO A 515 1.24 26.46 -26.71
C PRO A 515 2.27 25.50 -27.31
N LYS A 516 3.31 25.11 -26.55
CA LYS A 516 4.33 24.18 -27.02
C LYS A 516 3.74 22.78 -27.21
N VAL A 517 2.88 22.35 -26.32
CA VAL A 517 2.16 21.09 -26.42
C VAL A 517 1.18 21.09 -27.59
N LYS A 518 0.44 22.20 -27.78
CA LYS A 518 -0.44 22.38 -28.95
C LYS A 518 0.33 22.35 -30.28
N ASN A 519 1.56 22.85 -30.31
CA ASN A 519 2.41 22.76 -31.51
C ASN A 519 2.89 21.33 -31.75
N VAL A 520 3.30 20.60 -30.69
CA VAL A 520 3.62 19.16 -30.81
C VAL A 520 2.44 18.40 -31.40
N TYR A 521 1.23 18.70 -30.96
CA TYR A 521 0.01 18.07 -31.49
C TYR A 521 -0.23 18.39 -32.99
N ARG A 522 0.09 19.60 -33.47
CA ARG A 522 -0.06 19.97 -34.87
C ARG A 522 1.00 19.35 -35.79
N GLU A 523 2.14 18.94 -35.19
CA GLU A 523 3.23 18.26 -35.93
C GLU A 523 2.98 16.74 -36.06
N ILE A 524 2.04 16.18 -35.27
CA ILE A 524 1.58 14.80 -35.31
C ILE A 524 0.40 14.67 -36.25
#